data_a19d9aaddaf9b3cbcfc8d78424234eb8
#
_entry.id   a19d9aaddaf9b3cbcfc8d78424234eb8
#
_cell.length_a   1.000
_cell.length_b   1.000
_cell.length_c   1.000
_cell.angle_alpha   90.00
_cell.angle_beta   90.00
_cell.angle_gamma   90.00
#
_symmetry.space_group_name_H-M   'P 1'
#
loop_
_entity.id
_entity.type
_entity.pdbx_description
1 polymer ?
#
loop_
_entity_poly.entity_id
_entity_poly.type
_entity_poly.pdbx_seq_one_letter_code
_entity_poly.pdbx_strand_id
1 'polypeptide(L)'
;MNAERLKGHLDMLLLSVLARGPGHGYEVITRLRESSEGAFELPEGTVYPALHRLDGAGLLASTWEVVNGRRRRVYRVTAAGQEALAHQTGQWRAFSGSISRVIGGATAGLPRGIQAWGLA
;
A
#
# COMPACT_ATOMS: atom_id res chain seq x y z
N MET A 1 -8.07 -10.18 2.68
CA MET A 1 -8.36 -9.09 3.61
C MET A 1 -9.19 -8.04 2.90
N ASN A 2 -10.24 -7.58 3.52
CA ASN A 2 -11.13 -6.63 2.89
C ASN A 2 -10.68 -5.18 3.11
N ALA A 3 -11.32 -4.26 2.40
CA ALA A 3 -10.95 -2.84 2.43
C ALA A 3 -11.11 -2.22 3.83
N GLU A 4 -12.04 -2.74 4.62
CA GLU A 4 -12.30 -2.21 5.95
C GLU A 4 -11.06 -2.33 6.85
N ARG A 5 -10.35 -3.43 6.74
CA ARG A 5 -9.15 -3.67 7.54
C ARG A 5 -7.98 -2.80 7.11
N LEU A 6 -8.03 -2.27 5.89
CA LEU A 6 -6.98 -1.40 5.38
C LEU A 6 -7.28 0.07 5.58
N LYS A 7 -8.42 0.39 6.20
CA LYS A 7 -8.77 1.78 6.46
C LYS A 7 -7.65 2.45 7.26
N GLY A 8 -7.20 3.58 6.75
CA GLY A 8 -6.08 4.29 7.35
C GLY A 8 -4.72 3.93 6.76
N HIS A 9 -4.64 2.85 5.98
CA HIS A 9 -3.38 2.42 5.37
C HIS A 9 -3.44 2.38 3.84
N LEU A 10 -4.62 2.55 3.27
CA LEU A 10 -4.81 2.40 1.84
C LEU A 10 -3.96 3.39 1.04
N ASP A 11 -3.92 4.65 1.46
CA ASP A 11 -3.16 5.68 0.77
C ASP A 11 -1.68 5.30 0.68
N MET A 12 -1.11 4.85 1.79
CA MET A 12 0.28 4.42 1.85
C MET A 12 0.54 3.28 0.85
N LEU A 13 -0.39 2.33 0.79
CA LEU A 13 -0.24 1.18 -0.11
C LEU A 13 -0.31 1.60 -1.57
N LEU A 14 -1.26 2.48 -1.91
CA LEU A 14 -1.39 2.97 -3.29
C LEU A 14 -0.18 3.79 -3.71
N LEU A 15 0.27 4.69 -2.85
CA LEU A 15 1.45 5.48 -3.12
C LEU A 15 2.68 4.59 -3.26
N SER A 16 2.80 3.58 -2.43
CA SER A 16 3.94 2.67 -2.45
C SER A 16 4.01 1.89 -3.77
N VAL A 17 2.87 1.38 -4.23
CA VAL A 17 2.79 0.64 -5.48
C VAL A 17 3.17 1.53 -6.67
N LEU A 18 2.63 2.77 -6.68
CA LEU A 18 2.89 3.70 -7.78
C LEU A 18 4.27 4.35 -7.71
N ALA A 19 4.92 4.33 -6.54
CA ALA A 19 6.29 4.81 -6.43
C ALA A 19 7.26 3.93 -7.22
N ARG A 20 6.88 2.70 -7.51
CA ARG A 20 7.71 1.78 -8.30
C ARG A 20 7.59 2.03 -9.79
N GLY A 21 6.57 2.79 -10.20
CA GLY A 21 6.34 3.13 -11.59
C GLY A 21 4.89 3.52 -11.82
N PRO A 22 4.64 4.37 -12.81
CA PRO A 22 3.27 4.79 -13.12
C PRO A 22 2.39 3.58 -13.47
N GLY A 23 1.10 3.72 -13.28
CA GLY A 23 0.16 2.68 -13.63
C GLY A 23 -1.26 3.16 -13.64
N HIS A 24 -2.12 2.47 -14.37
CA HIS A 24 -3.55 2.73 -14.34
C HIS A 24 -4.18 1.91 -13.21
N GLY A 25 -5.46 2.19 -12.92
CA GLY A 25 -6.11 1.59 -11.75
C GLY A 25 -6.08 0.08 -11.72
N TYR A 26 -6.28 -0.57 -12.87
CA TYR A 26 -6.26 -2.02 -12.93
C TYR A 26 -4.88 -2.58 -12.59
N GLU A 27 -3.82 -1.93 -13.08
CA GLU A 27 -2.45 -2.33 -12.75
C GLU A 27 -2.17 -2.17 -11.26
N VAL A 28 -2.70 -1.11 -10.65
CA VAL A 28 -2.53 -0.88 -9.22
C VAL A 28 -3.15 -2.03 -8.43
N ILE A 29 -4.36 -2.43 -8.81
CA ILE A 29 -5.04 -3.57 -8.15
C ILE A 29 -4.19 -4.83 -8.28
N THR A 30 -3.67 -5.10 -9.48
CA THR A 30 -2.85 -6.28 -9.73
C THR A 30 -1.55 -6.24 -8.93
N ARG A 31 -0.87 -5.09 -8.91
CA ARG A 31 0.39 -4.94 -8.18
C ARG A 31 0.20 -5.11 -6.69
N LEU A 32 -0.91 -4.59 -6.14
CA LEU A 32 -1.22 -4.77 -4.72
C LEU A 32 -1.42 -6.24 -4.38
N ARG A 33 -2.20 -6.93 -5.22
CA ARG A 33 -2.45 -8.35 -5.00
C ARG A 33 -1.15 -9.14 -5.05
N GLU A 34 -0.33 -8.88 -6.05
CA GLU A 34 0.92 -9.62 -6.22
C GLU A 34 1.94 -9.29 -5.14
N SER A 35 2.10 -8.01 -4.82
CA SER A 35 3.07 -7.60 -3.80
C SER A 35 2.71 -8.12 -2.42
N SER A 36 1.43 -8.33 -2.15
CA SER A 36 0.97 -8.83 -0.86
C SER A 36 0.77 -10.34 -0.85
N GLU A 37 1.16 -11.00 -1.94
CA GLU A 37 0.99 -12.45 -2.09
C GLU A 37 -0.46 -12.86 -1.88
N GLY A 38 -1.37 -12.07 -2.42
CA GLY A 38 -2.80 -12.35 -2.38
C GLY A 38 -3.54 -11.84 -1.17
N ALA A 39 -2.84 -11.24 -0.20
CA ALA A 39 -3.50 -10.77 1.02
C ALA A 39 -4.41 -9.58 0.75
N PHE A 40 -4.06 -8.73 -0.21
CA PHE A 40 -4.81 -7.51 -0.51
C PHE A 40 -5.42 -7.59 -1.90
N GLU A 41 -6.61 -8.15 -1.98
CA GLU A 41 -7.40 -8.16 -3.20
C GLU A 41 -8.51 -7.13 -3.04
N LEU A 42 -8.28 -5.94 -3.60
CA LEU A 42 -9.19 -4.83 -3.43
C LEU A 42 -10.02 -4.62 -4.70
N PRO A 43 -11.32 -4.34 -4.54
CA PRO A 43 -12.16 -4.10 -5.70
C PRO A 43 -11.97 -2.71 -6.29
N GLU A 44 -12.39 -2.54 -7.54
CA GLU A 44 -12.31 -1.26 -8.22
C GLU A 44 -13.05 -0.17 -7.46
N GLY A 45 -14.18 -0.51 -6.87
CA GLY A 45 -14.97 0.44 -6.09
C GLY A 45 -14.25 1.01 -4.87
N THR A 46 -13.19 0.37 -4.43
CA THR A 46 -12.34 0.87 -3.34
C THR A 46 -11.14 1.64 -3.90
N VAL A 47 -10.50 1.09 -4.92
CA VAL A 47 -9.22 1.62 -5.42
C VAL A 47 -9.41 2.89 -6.24
N TYR A 48 -10.37 2.89 -7.18
CA TYR A 48 -10.53 4.03 -8.08
C TYR A 48 -10.89 5.33 -7.36
N PRO A 49 -11.86 5.33 -6.41
CA PRO A 49 -12.13 6.57 -5.67
C PRO A 49 -10.92 7.06 -4.87
N ALA A 50 -10.13 6.14 -4.33
CA ALA A 50 -8.93 6.52 -3.58
C ALA A 50 -7.88 7.15 -4.48
N LEU A 51 -7.69 6.61 -5.69
CA LEU A 51 -6.78 7.21 -6.67
C LEU A 51 -7.23 8.61 -7.05
N HIS A 52 -8.53 8.79 -7.28
CA HIS A 52 -9.11 10.11 -7.58
C HIS A 52 -8.86 11.09 -6.45
N ARG A 53 -9.05 10.64 -5.22
CA ARG A 53 -8.86 11.49 -4.04
C ARG A 53 -7.40 11.91 -3.88
N LEU A 54 -6.48 10.98 -4.11
CA LEU A 54 -5.04 11.27 -4.02
C LEU A 54 -4.60 12.24 -5.14
N ASP A 55 -5.18 12.08 -6.33
CA ASP A 55 -4.92 12.99 -7.44
C ASP A 55 -5.41 14.39 -7.07
N GLY A 56 -6.64 14.50 -6.56
CA GLY A 56 -7.19 15.78 -6.14
C GLY A 56 -6.42 16.43 -5.00
N ALA A 57 -5.75 15.64 -4.18
CA ALA A 57 -4.93 16.15 -3.08
C ALA A 57 -3.50 16.51 -3.53
N GLY A 58 -3.15 16.28 -4.79
CA GLY A 58 -1.83 16.59 -5.31
C GLY A 58 -0.76 15.58 -4.98
N LEU A 59 -1.13 14.43 -4.43
CA LEU A 59 -0.17 13.36 -4.08
C LEU A 59 0.07 12.43 -5.26
N LEU A 60 -0.88 12.37 -6.19
CA LEU A 60 -0.72 11.72 -7.49
C LEU A 60 -1.02 12.75 -8.57
N ALA A 61 -0.46 12.52 -9.75
CA ALA A 61 -0.84 13.21 -10.97
C ALA A 61 -1.27 12.16 -11.98
N SER A 62 -2.16 12.51 -12.88
CA SER A 62 -2.63 11.55 -13.86
C SER A 62 -2.69 12.14 -15.24
N THR A 63 -2.54 11.28 -16.24
CA THR A 63 -2.68 11.64 -17.64
C THR A 63 -3.47 10.53 -18.33
N TRP A 64 -4.17 10.89 -19.42
CA TRP A 64 -4.81 9.91 -20.27
C TRP A 64 -3.79 9.38 -21.26
N GLU A 65 -3.67 8.07 -21.34
CA GLU A 65 -2.72 7.43 -22.25
C GLU A 65 -3.40 6.24 -22.90
N VAL A 66 -2.92 5.87 -24.09
CA VAL A 66 -3.38 4.66 -24.76
C VAL A 66 -2.50 3.51 -24.30
N VAL A 67 -3.13 2.52 -23.68
CA VAL A 67 -2.44 1.33 -23.16
C VAL A 67 -3.14 0.11 -23.75
N ASN A 68 -2.41 -0.65 -24.54
CA ASN A 68 -2.95 -1.83 -25.23
C ASN A 68 -4.21 -1.50 -26.02
N GLY A 69 -4.16 -0.39 -26.77
CA GLY A 69 -5.27 0.04 -27.63
C GLY A 69 -6.43 0.68 -26.91
N ARG A 70 -6.37 0.83 -25.59
CA ARG A 70 -7.45 1.40 -24.80
C ARG A 70 -6.97 2.66 -24.09
N ARG A 71 -7.85 3.64 -24.01
CA ARG A 71 -7.57 4.89 -23.33
C ARG A 71 -7.70 4.67 -21.83
N ARG A 72 -6.61 4.94 -21.09
CA ARG A 72 -6.57 4.70 -19.66
C ARG A 72 -5.98 5.90 -18.94
N ARG A 73 -6.44 6.12 -17.72
CA ARG A 73 -5.87 7.16 -16.86
C ARG A 73 -4.70 6.56 -16.11
N VAL A 74 -3.52 7.10 -16.37
CA VAL A 74 -2.28 6.60 -15.77
C VAL A 74 -1.85 7.55 -14.66
N TYR A 75 -1.63 7.00 -13.49
CA TYR A 75 -1.29 7.75 -12.28
C TYR A 75 0.20 7.62 -11.98
N ARG A 76 0.78 8.70 -11.47
CA ARG A 76 2.17 8.71 -11.01
C ARG A 76 2.28 9.52 -9.74
N VAL A 77 3.23 9.15 -8.87
CA VAL A 77 3.43 9.82 -7.60
C VAL A 77 4.14 11.15 -7.83
N THR A 78 3.61 12.22 -7.23
CA THR A 78 4.24 13.53 -7.27
C THR A 78 5.31 13.65 -6.19
N ALA A 79 6.08 14.75 -6.20
CA ALA A 79 7.04 15.02 -5.13
C ALA A 79 6.34 15.08 -3.77
N ALA A 80 5.17 15.72 -3.72
CA ALA A 80 4.38 15.78 -2.49
C ALA A 80 3.91 14.38 -2.08
N GLY A 81 3.57 13.54 -3.06
CA GLY A 81 3.19 12.16 -2.80
C GLY A 81 4.33 11.33 -2.22
N GLN A 82 5.55 11.56 -2.70
CA GLN A 82 6.71 10.87 -2.16
C GLN A 82 6.99 11.28 -0.73
N GLU A 83 6.84 12.56 -0.40
CA GLU A 83 6.98 13.02 0.97
C GLU A 83 5.92 12.41 1.88
N ALA A 84 4.68 12.40 1.41
CA ALA A 84 3.58 11.79 2.17
C ALA A 84 3.85 10.30 2.40
N LEU A 85 4.34 9.60 1.38
CA LEU A 85 4.65 8.18 1.50
C LEU A 85 5.74 7.95 2.55
N ALA A 86 6.82 8.75 2.51
CA ALA A 86 7.90 8.61 3.47
C ALA A 86 7.40 8.83 4.90
N HIS A 87 6.53 9.83 5.09
CA HIS A 87 5.96 10.13 6.39
C HIS A 87 5.08 8.98 6.88
N GLN A 88 4.20 8.48 6.02
CA GLN A 88 3.28 7.42 6.36
C GLN A 88 3.99 6.09 6.63
N THR A 89 5.00 5.77 5.84
CA THR A 89 5.77 4.54 6.09
C THR A 89 6.58 4.66 7.37
N GLY A 90 7.09 5.84 7.69
CA GLY A 90 7.78 6.07 8.95
C GLY A 90 6.85 5.88 10.14
N GLN A 91 5.64 6.40 10.05
CA GLN A 91 4.64 6.22 11.10
C GLN A 91 4.25 4.76 11.26
N TRP A 92 4.07 4.06 10.15
CA TRP A 92 3.74 2.65 10.18
C TRP A 92 4.85 1.83 10.82
N ARG A 93 6.11 2.10 10.47
CA ARG A 93 7.24 1.37 11.05
C ARG A 93 7.37 1.63 12.54
N ALA A 94 7.15 2.87 12.96
CA ALA A 94 7.19 3.20 14.38
C ALA A 94 6.07 2.47 15.14
N PHE A 95 4.87 2.48 14.59
CA PHE A 95 3.71 1.85 15.20
C PHE A 95 3.88 0.34 15.26
N SER A 96 4.24 -0.28 14.13
CA SER A 96 4.41 -1.74 14.08
C SER A 96 5.59 -2.17 14.93
N GLY A 97 6.64 -1.34 15.01
CA GLY A 97 7.77 -1.61 15.88
C GLY A 97 7.37 -1.60 17.35
N SER A 98 6.49 -0.66 17.74
CA SER A 98 5.97 -0.60 19.11
C SER A 98 5.15 -1.84 19.44
N ILE A 99 4.28 -2.23 18.51
CA ILE A 99 3.48 -3.45 18.67
C ILE A 99 4.40 -4.66 18.79
N SER A 100 5.39 -4.75 17.90
CA SER A 100 6.33 -5.87 17.90
C SER A 100 7.09 -5.97 19.20
N ARG A 101 7.47 -4.84 19.82
CA ARG A 101 8.15 -4.86 21.10
C ARG A 101 7.28 -5.47 22.20
N VAL A 102 5.97 -5.17 22.16
CA VAL A 102 5.05 -5.72 23.16
C VAL A 102 4.85 -7.22 22.93
N ILE A 103 4.53 -7.60 21.70
CA ILE A 103 4.28 -9.01 21.35
C ILE A 103 5.60 -9.77 21.37
N GLY A 104 6.60 -9.21 20.72
CA GLY A 104 7.91 -9.83 20.55
C GLY A 104 8.68 -9.92 21.83
N GLY A 105 8.34 -9.11 22.85
CA GLY A 105 8.93 -9.25 24.18
C GLY A 105 8.72 -10.66 24.71
N ALA A 106 7.62 -11.29 24.35
CA ALA A 106 7.35 -12.67 24.74
C ALA A 106 8.19 -13.65 23.94
N THR A 107 8.75 -13.23 22.80
CA THR A 107 9.54 -14.09 21.94
C THR A 107 11.03 -13.73 21.93
N ALA A 108 11.40 -12.65 22.59
CA ALA A 108 12.75 -12.10 22.50
C ALA A 108 13.83 -13.10 22.92
N GLY A 109 13.49 -14.00 23.82
CA GLY A 109 14.43 -15.01 24.29
C GLY A 109 14.39 -16.32 23.52
N LEU A 110 13.56 -16.41 22.51
CA LEU A 110 13.43 -17.65 21.76
C LEU A 110 14.47 -17.76 20.67
N PRO A 111 14.95 -18.95 20.38
CA PRO A 111 15.86 -19.14 19.27
C PRO A 111 15.20 -18.72 17.96
N ARG A 112 16.04 -18.28 17.03
CA ARG A 112 15.56 -17.91 15.72
C ARG A 112 14.90 -19.12 15.07
N GLY A 113 13.78 -18.90 14.46
CA GLY A 113 13.03 -19.96 13.81
C GLY A 113 11.95 -20.57 14.66
N ILE A 114 11.91 -20.26 15.94
CA ILE A 114 10.86 -20.71 16.83
C ILE A 114 9.82 -19.62 16.90
N GLN A 115 8.59 -19.98 16.64
CA GLN A 115 7.47 -19.04 16.68
C GLN A 115 6.86 -19.04 18.06
N ALA A 116 6.66 -17.85 18.63
CA ALA A 116 6.00 -17.74 19.93
C ALA A 116 4.57 -18.25 19.88
N TRP A 117 4.00 -18.18 18.74
CA TRP A 117 2.61 -18.50 18.53
C TRP A 117 2.46 -19.73 17.72
N GLY A 118 3.37 -20.40 17.78
CA GLY A 118 3.26 -21.37 17.07
C GLY A 118 4.11 -22.34 16.90
N LEU A 119 4.05 -21.23 17.39
CA LEU A 119 4.29 -21.20 17.48
C LEU A 119 4.20 -21.49 17.01
N ALA A 120 4.27 -21.52 16.92
CA ALA A 120 4.07 -21.75 16.64
C ALA A 120 4.18 -21.41 16.40
#